data_700e101b2cdf45039fc418dc53cf845c
#
_entry.id   700e101b2cdf45039fc418dc53cf845c
#
_cell.length_a   1.000
_cell.length_b   1.000
_cell.length_c   1.000
_cell.angle_alpha   90.00
_cell.angle_beta   90.00
_cell.angle_gamma   90.00
#
_symmetry.space_group_name_H-M   'P 1'
#
loop_
_entity.id
_entity.type
_entity.pdbx_description
1 polymer ?
#
loop_
_entity_poly.entity_id
_entity_poly.type
_entity_poly.pdbx_seq_one_letter_code
_entity_poly.pdbx_strand_id
1 'polypeptide(L)'
;IYYLKDINHFNLVEPDVATIKYIKDNKIYTSYYDFSTKKYSEDENTEEAYYWTTSELGTKIPKPDVKVVKKSIDNEDSFGFEAYGLSLDQFNEYVDKCKQLGFTVDESSYEGYYSADDKDGYNVYLSYKEDDDYMTVTIDAPSE
;
A
#
# COMPACT_ATOMS: atom_id res chain seq x y z
N ILE A 1 -9.24 -23.98 7.18
CA ILE A 1 -8.75 -23.44 6.76
C ILE A 1 -8.09 -22.78 5.61
N TYR A 2 -7.65 -21.63 5.83
CA TYR A 2 -6.99 -20.85 4.83
C TYR A 2 -5.53 -21.07 4.93
N TYR A 3 -4.85 -20.96 3.84
CA TYR A 3 -3.45 -21.22 3.76
C TYR A 3 -2.72 -20.07 4.43
N LEU A 4 -1.86 -20.39 5.40
CA LEU A 4 -1.14 -19.35 6.14
C LEU A 4 -0.36 -18.42 5.22
N LYS A 5 0.13 -18.91 4.11
CA LYS A 5 0.85 -18.09 3.14
C LYS A 5 -0.02 -17.02 2.50
N ASP A 6 -1.33 -17.18 2.54
CA ASP A 6 -2.26 -16.22 1.96
C ASP A 6 -2.86 -15.27 3.00
N ILE A 7 -2.50 -15.44 4.27
CA ILE A 7 -2.99 -14.57 5.34
C ILE A 7 -2.11 -13.33 5.41
N ASN A 8 -2.70 -12.18 5.15
CA ASN A 8 -2.00 -10.91 5.20
C ASN A 8 -2.03 -10.27 6.56
N HIS A 9 -3.04 -10.60 7.33
CA HIS A 9 -3.24 -9.97 8.61
C HIS A 9 -4.00 -10.90 9.55
N PHE A 10 -3.47 -11.07 10.75
CA PHE A 10 -4.12 -11.82 11.81
C PHE A 10 -4.10 -10.96 13.06
N ASN A 11 -5.26 -10.75 13.67
CA ASN A 11 -5.38 -9.84 14.78
C ASN A 11 -6.45 -10.31 15.75
N LEU A 12 -6.18 -10.15 17.06
CA LEU A 12 -7.18 -10.34 18.09
C LEU A 12 -7.86 -9.00 18.35
N VAL A 13 -9.10 -8.85 17.89
CA VAL A 13 -9.86 -7.62 18.04
C VAL A 13 -10.38 -7.49 19.47
N GLU A 14 -10.80 -8.61 20.05
CA GLU A 14 -11.26 -8.71 21.44
C GLU A 14 -10.60 -9.95 22.05
N PRO A 15 -10.60 -10.09 23.39
CA PRO A 15 -9.95 -11.24 24.02
C PRO A 15 -10.38 -12.60 23.48
N ASP A 16 -11.64 -12.70 23.00
CA ASP A 16 -12.21 -13.97 22.58
C ASP A 16 -12.45 -14.09 21.08
N VAL A 17 -12.11 -13.07 20.29
CA VAL A 17 -12.39 -13.08 18.86
C VAL A 17 -11.11 -12.82 18.05
N ALA A 18 -10.81 -13.71 17.12
CA ALA A 18 -9.71 -13.54 16.19
C ALA A 18 -10.24 -13.08 14.85
N THR A 19 -9.60 -12.08 14.28
CA THR A 19 -9.90 -11.61 12.92
C THR A 19 -8.82 -12.11 11.99
N ILE A 20 -9.22 -12.78 10.92
CA ILE A 20 -8.31 -13.36 9.94
C ILE A 20 -8.62 -12.73 8.59
N LYS A 21 -7.60 -12.18 7.94
CA LYS A 21 -7.74 -11.64 6.60
C LYS A 21 -6.86 -12.40 5.63
N TYR A 22 -7.39 -12.70 4.46
CA TYR A 22 -6.63 -13.36 3.41
C TYR A 22 -7.02 -12.79 2.04
N ILE A 23 -6.15 -13.00 1.07
CA ILE A 23 -6.35 -12.51 -0.29
C ILE A 23 -6.56 -13.68 -1.24
N LYS A 24 -7.58 -13.56 -2.08
CA LYS A 24 -7.85 -14.51 -3.15
C LYS A 24 -8.46 -13.75 -4.32
N ASP A 25 -7.94 -13.96 -5.53
CA ASP A 25 -8.45 -13.34 -6.75
C ASP A 25 -8.53 -11.81 -6.65
N ASN A 26 -7.49 -11.20 -6.08
CA ASN A 26 -7.39 -9.76 -5.87
C ASN A 26 -8.46 -9.18 -4.94
N LYS A 27 -8.99 -10.01 -4.04
CA LYS A 27 -9.96 -9.55 -3.05
C LYS A 27 -9.51 -9.92 -1.65
N ILE A 28 -9.76 -9.03 -0.70
CA ILE A 28 -9.46 -9.27 0.71
C ILE A 28 -10.74 -9.81 1.35
N TYR A 29 -10.61 -11.00 1.92
CA TYR A 29 -11.69 -11.66 2.67
C TYR A 29 -11.39 -11.55 4.15
N THR A 30 -12.42 -11.32 4.96
CA THR A 30 -12.28 -11.21 6.40
C THR A 30 -13.13 -12.30 7.06
N SER A 31 -12.54 -13.00 8.00
CA SER A 31 -13.18 -14.06 8.77
C SER A 31 -12.99 -13.80 10.25
N TYR A 32 -13.92 -14.26 11.05
CA TYR A 32 -13.89 -14.11 12.48
C TYR A 32 -14.07 -15.46 13.16
N TYR A 33 -13.28 -15.72 14.18
CA TYR A 33 -13.46 -16.90 15.03
C TYR A 33 -13.66 -16.46 16.46
N ASP A 34 -14.80 -16.86 17.04
CA ASP A 34 -15.13 -16.55 18.42
C ASP A 34 -14.76 -17.76 19.29
N PHE A 35 -13.74 -17.60 20.12
CA PHE A 35 -13.23 -18.67 20.97
C PHE A 35 -14.18 -19.03 22.09
N SER A 36 -15.03 -18.08 22.54
CA SER A 36 -15.96 -18.35 23.63
C SER A 36 -17.15 -19.21 23.16
N THR A 37 -17.64 -19.00 21.95
CA THR A 37 -18.74 -19.77 21.37
C THR A 37 -18.24 -20.84 20.43
N LYS A 38 -16.96 -20.82 20.06
CA LYS A 38 -16.33 -21.73 19.10
C LYS A 38 -17.00 -21.67 17.73
N LYS A 39 -17.47 -20.47 17.35
CA LYS A 39 -18.13 -20.26 16.07
C LYS A 39 -17.24 -19.47 15.13
N TYR A 40 -17.35 -19.83 13.86
CA TYR A 40 -16.66 -19.20 12.76
C TYR A 40 -17.68 -18.43 11.92
N SER A 41 -17.31 -17.23 11.49
CA SER A 41 -18.16 -16.44 10.59
C SER A 41 -17.29 -15.71 9.57
N GLU A 42 -17.89 -15.39 8.43
CA GLU A 42 -17.22 -14.63 7.38
C GLU A 42 -17.97 -13.32 7.14
N ASP A 43 -17.20 -12.27 6.87
CA ASP A 43 -17.76 -11.01 6.42
C ASP A 43 -18.15 -11.18 4.96
N GLU A 44 -19.37 -10.80 4.60
CA GLU A 44 -19.86 -10.88 3.22
C GLU A 44 -19.21 -9.83 2.33
N ASN A 45 -18.68 -8.77 2.92
CA ASN A 45 -18.07 -7.68 2.16
C ASN A 45 -16.60 -8.01 1.89
N THR A 46 -16.18 -7.73 0.67
CA THR A 46 -14.77 -7.88 0.27
C THR A 46 -14.25 -6.55 -0.24
N GLU A 47 -12.93 -6.38 -0.14
CA GLU A 47 -12.24 -5.20 -0.67
C GLU A 47 -11.29 -5.65 -1.76
N GLU A 48 -11.04 -4.76 -2.73
CA GLU A 48 -10.00 -5.00 -3.72
C GLU A 48 -8.65 -4.96 -3.02
N ALA A 49 -7.81 -5.99 -3.23
CA ALA A 49 -6.52 -6.08 -2.59
C ALA A 49 -5.50 -5.12 -3.22
N TYR A 50 -5.48 -5.04 -4.55
CA TYR A 50 -4.51 -4.24 -5.28
C TYR A 50 -5.25 -3.24 -6.18
N TYR A 51 -5.16 -1.95 -5.82
CA TYR A 51 -5.71 -0.88 -6.62
C TYR A 51 -4.60 -0.16 -7.39
N TRP A 52 -4.83 0.11 -8.65
CA TRP A 52 -3.93 0.96 -9.43
C TRP A 52 -4.76 1.89 -10.30
N THR A 53 -4.35 3.14 -10.39
CA THR A 53 -5.06 4.13 -11.19
C THR A 53 -4.95 3.85 -12.67
N THR A 54 -5.97 4.26 -13.42
CA THR A 54 -5.92 4.26 -14.88
C THR A 54 -5.45 5.62 -15.43
N SER A 55 -5.18 6.58 -14.54
CA SER A 55 -4.72 7.91 -14.98
C SER A 55 -3.27 7.86 -15.46
N GLU A 56 -2.88 8.92 -16.15
CA GLU A 56 -1.51 9.06 -16.62
C GLU A 56 -0.50 9.10 -15.47
N LEU A 57 -0.89 9.61 -14.30
CA LEU A 57 0.00 9.68 -13.15
C LEU A 57 0.55 8.30 -12.76
N GLY A 58 -0.26 7.26 -12.90
CA GLY A 58 0.17 5.90 -12.58
C GLY A 58 1.24 5.35 -13.50
N THR A 59 1.40 5.94 -14.69
CA THR A 59 2.44 5.51 -15.63
C THR A 59 3.80 6.11 -15.32
N LYS A 60 3.84 7.10 -14.44
CA LYS A 60 5.07 7.84 -14.13
C LYS A 60 5.84 7.28 -12.94
N ILE A 61 5.21 6.39 -12.18
CA ILE A 61 5.83 5.76 -11.01
C ILE A 61 5.69 4.24 -11.13
N PRO A 62 6.60 3.48 -10.49
CA PRO A 62 6.52 2.02 -10.58
C PRO A 62 5.39 1.47 -9.71
N LYS A 63 4.84 0.34 -10.14
CA LYS A 63 3.89 -0.40 -9.32
C LYS A 63 4.65 -1.13 -8.22
N PRO A 64 4.25 -0.99 -6.96
CA PRO A 64 4.92 -1.73 -5.90
C PRO A 64 4.65 -3.23 -6.00
N ASP A 65 5.65 -4.03 -5.70
CA ASP A 65 5.55 -5.48 -5.75
C ASP A 65 5.11 -6.02 -4.39
N VAL A 66 3.84 -5.78 -4.07
CA VAL A 66 3.21 -6.23 -2.84
C VAL A 66 1.80 -6.72 -3.16
N LYS A 67 1.17 -7.37 -2.22
CA LYS A 67 -0.17 -7.93 -2.43
C LYS A 67 -1.29 -6.94 -2.18
N VAL A 68 -1.05 -5.94 -1.34
CA VAL A 68 -2.10 -5.00 -0.93
C VAL A 68 -1.68 -3.57 -1.24
N VAL A 69 -2.45 -2.91 -2.08
CA VAL A 69 -2.30 -1.49 -2.40
C VAL A 69 -3.68 -0.86 -2.29
N LYS A 70 -3.81 0.12 -1.41
CA LYS A 70 -5.07 0.83 -1.19
C LYS A 70 -4.96 2.26 -1.68
N LYS A 71 -6.01 2.71 -2.38
CA LYS A 71 -6.07 4.09 -2.86
C LYS A 71 -6.26 5.06 -1.69
N SER A 72 -5.49 6.15 -1.68
CA SER A 72 -5.74 7.26 -0.78
C SER A 72 -6.32 8.47 -1.51
N ILE A 73 -5.84 8.74 -2.72
CA ILE A 73 -6.40 9.79 -3.58
C ILE A 73 -6.19 9.40 -5.03
N ASP A 74 -7.15 9.71 -5.89
CA ASP A 74 -7.01 9.45 -7.32
C ASP A 74 -7.88 10.43 -8.10
N ASN A 75 -7.22 11.42 -8.69
CA ASN A 75 -7.86 12.41 -9.55
C ASN A 75 -6.86 12.88 -10.61
N GLU A 76 -7.21 13.90 -11.38
CA GLU A 76 -6.36 14.38 -12.46
C GLU A 76 -5.05 14.99 -11.97
N ASP A 77 -5.04 15.54 -10.75
CA ASP A 77 -3.91 16.25 -10.20
C ASP A 77 -3.05 15.44 -9.26
N SER A 78 -3.60 14.37 -8.68
CA SER A 78 -2.90 13.57 -7.66
C SER A 78 -3.32 12.12 -7.71
N PHE A 79 -2.33 11.24 -7.52
CA PHE A 79 -2.58 9.83 -7.25
C PHE A 79 -1.77 9.42 -6.03
N GLY A 80 -2.44 8.93 -5.01
CA GLY A 80 -1.80 8.46 -3.80
C GLY A 80 -2.30 7.09 -3.41
N PHE A 81 -1.41 6.30 -2.83
CA PHE A 81 -1.75 4.96 -2.38
C PHE A 81 -0.94 4.57 -1.15
N GLU A 82 -1.41 3.54 -0.48
CA GLU A 82 -0.70 2.89 0.61
C GLU A 82 -0.40 1.46 0.18
N ALA A 83 0.87 1.07 0.27
CA ALA A 83 1.31 -0.28 -0.08
C ALA A 83 1.74 -1.00 1.20
N TYR A 84 1.19 -2.18 1.45
CA TYR A 84 1.35 -2.89 2.71
C TYR A 84 2.20 -4.13 2.56
N GLY A 85 2.90 -4.49 3.63
CA GLY A 85 3.66 -5.73 3.68
C GLY A 85 5.04 -5.64 3.07
N LEU A 86 5.69 -4.47 3.18
CA LEU A 86 7.05 -4.31 2.67
C LEU A 86 7.99 -3.87 3.80
N SER A 87 9.26 -4.22 3.64
CA SER A 87 10.32 -3.84 4.56
C SER A 87 10.88 -2.47 4.22
N LEU A 88 11.70 -1.92 5.13
CA LEU A 88 12.44 -0.69 4.84
C LEU A 88 13.34 -0.84 3.61
N ASP A 89 13.98 -2.00 3.46
CA ASP A 89 14.84 -2.25 2.28
C ASP A 89 14.02 -2.20 1.00
N GLN A 90 12.82 -2.76 1.01
CA GLN A 90 11.94 -2.72 -0.16
C GLN A 90 11.45 -1.29 -0.44
N PHE A 91 11.20 -0.51 0.61
CA PHE A 91 10.89 0.91 0.46
C PHE A 91 12.05 1.64 -0.22
N ASN A 92 13.28 1.40 0.24
CA ASN A 92 14.46 2.02 -0.34
C ASN A 92 14.66 1.61 -1.81
N GLU A 93 14.37 0.36 -2.15
CA GLU A 93 14.40 -0.08 -3.55
C GLU A 93 13.37 0.66 -4.39
N TYR A 94 12.19 0.91 -3.84
CA TYR A 94 11.15 1.67 -4.53
C TYR A 94 11.60 3.12 -4.76
N VAL A 95 12.24 3.73 -3.76
CA VAL A 95 12.84 5.07 -3.89
C VAL A 95 13.85 5.08 -5.04
N ASP A 96 14.71 4.07 -5.11
CA ASP A 96 15.71 3.98 -6.17
C ASP A 96 15.08 3.88 -7.55
N LYS A 97 13.99 3.15 -7.67
CA LYS A 97 13.25 3.07 -8.94
C LYS A 97 12.67 4.43 -9.34
N CYS A 98 12.17 5.20 -8.37
CA CYS A 98 11.67 6.54 -8.65
C CYS A 98 12.81 7.46 -9.11
N LYS A 99 13.99 7.34 -8.50
CA LYS A 99 15.16 8.10 -8.93
C LYS A 99 15.55 7.76 -10.37
N GLN A 100 15.48 6.49 -10.73
CA GLN A 100 15.79 6.04 -12.09
C GLN A 100 14.78 6.58 -13.11
N LEU A 101 13.58 6.88 -12.68
CA LEU A 101 12.54 7.47 -13.53
C LEU A 101 12.65 8.99 -13.63
N GLY A 102 13.61 9.60 -12.94
CA GLY A 102 13.88 11.02 -13.05
C GLY A 102 13.44 11.88 -11.87
N PHE A 103 12.92 11.27 -10.81
CA PHE A 103 12.51 12.02 -9.61
C PHE A 103 13.72 12.30 -8.74
N THR A 104 14.50 13.30 -9.14
CA THR A 104 15.75 13.66 -8.47
C THR A 104 15.94 15.17 -8.33
N VAL A 105 14.98 15.98 -8.76
CA VAL A 105 15.07 17.44 -8.69
C VAL A 105 14.57 17.91 -7.33
N ASP A 106 15.34 18.79 -6.69
CA ASP A 106 15.01 19.35 -5.37
C ASP A 106 14.68 18.25 -4.34
N GLU A 107 15.47 17.18 -4.35
CA GLU A 107 15.20 16.04 -3.50
C GLU A 107 15.40 16.32 -2.03
N SER A 108 14.56 15.69 -1.21
CA SER A 108 14.67 15.68 0.23
C SER A 108 14.57 14.23 0.70
N SER A 109 15.52 13.79 1.50
CA SER A 109 15.63 12.39 1.88
C SER A 109 16.02 12.24 3.35
N TYR A 110 15.26 11.41 4.06
CA TYR A 110 15.55 10.96 5.40
C TYR A 110 15.32 9.46 5.45
N GLU A 111 15.72 8.83 6.54
CA GLU A 111 15.37 7.42 6.71
C GLU A 111 13.86 7.27 6.72
N GLY A 112 13.33 6.45 5.82
CA GLY A 112 11.88 6.24 5.69
C GLY A 112 11.12 7.38 5.05
N TYR A 113 11.82 8.27 4.33
CA TYR A 113 11.17 9.41 3.68
C TYR A 113 11.94 9.82 2.42
N TYR A 114 11.21 10.11 1.36
CA TYR A 114 11.82 10.66 0.14
C TYR A 114 10.81 11.52 -0.59
N SER A 115 11.25 12.68 -1.07
CA SER A 115 10.45 13.56 -1.91
C SER A 115 11.32 14.20 -2.96
N ALA A 116 10.83 14.29 -4.18
CA ALA A 116 11.55 14.95 -5.26
C ALA A 116 10.61 15.26 -6.43
N ASP A 117 11.06 16.15 -7.28
CA ASP A 117 10.38 16.47 -8.53
C ASP A 117 11.10 15.79 -9.69
N ASP A 118 10.39 15.60 -10.80
CA ASP A 118 11.03 15.27 -12.06
C ASP A 118 11.27 16.56 -12.86
N LYS A 119 11.86 16.43 -14.05
CA LYS A 119 12.19 17.58 -14.90
C LYS A 119 10.95 18.35 -15.36
N ASP A 120 9.79 17.73 -15.35
CA ASP A 120 8.55 18.32 -15.83
C ASP A 120 7.70 18.90 -14.70
N GLY A 121 8.17 18.81 -13.45
CA GLY A 121 7.50 19.37 -12.30
C GLY A 121 6.54 18.43 -11.58
N TYR A 122 6.50 17.15 -11.96
CA TYR A 122 5.76 16.15 -11.20
C TYR A 122 6.50 15.91 -9.90
N ASN A 123 5.78 15.81 -8.80
CA ASN A 123 6.37 15.61 -7.48
C ASN A 123 5.95 14.26 -6.91
N VAL A 124 6.91 13.52 -6.35
CA VAL A 124 6.63 12.32 -5.58
C VAL A 124 6.95 12.54 -4.12
N TYR A 125 6.11 11.99 -3.27
CA TYR A 125 6.27 11.98 -1.82
C TYR A 125 6.11 10.53 -1.35
N LEU A 126 7.15 10.03 -0.68
CA LEU A 126 7.18 8.65 -0.21
C LEU A 126 7.51 8.64 1.28
N SER A 127 6.75 7.89 2.04
CA SER A 127 6.96 7.76 3.47
C SER A 127 6.74 6.31 3.90
N TYR A 128 7.65 5.78 4.72
CA TYR A 128 7.56 4.42 5.23
C TYR A 128 7.19 4.43 6.70
N LYS A 129 6.23 3.60 7.07
CA LYS A 129 5.77 3.43 8.44
C LYS A 129 6.25 2.10 8.98
N GLU A 130 7.33 2.12 9.73
CA GLU A 130 8.00 0.93 10.23
C GLU A 130 7.11 0.05 11.10
N ASP A 131 6.29 0.67 11.95
CA ASP A 131 5.45 -0.07 12.89
C ASP A 131 4.38 -0.92 12.19
N ASP A 132 3.95 -0.51 11.02
CA ASP A 132 2.86 -1.15 10.29
C ASP A 132 3.31 -1.74 8.96
N ASP A 133 4.61 -1.73 8.67
CA ASP A 133 5.21 -2.29 7.45
C ASP A 133 4.53 -1.82 6.17
N TYR A 134 4.22 -0.52 6.08
CA TYR A 134 3.63 0.00 4.86
C TYR A 134 4.26 1.33 4.45
N MET A 135 4.12 1.65 3.17
CA MET A 135 4.55 2.95 2.67
C MET A 135 3.36 3.72 2.09
N THR A 136 3.46 5.04 2.20
CA THR A 136 2.53 5.94 1.54
C THR A 136 3.27 6.59 0.37
N VAL A 137 2.63 6.60 -0.79
CA VAL A 137 3.20 7.21 -1.99
C VAL A 137 2.16 8.14 -2.59
N THR A 138 2.58 9.35 -2.93
CA THR A 138 1.72 10.30 -3.64
C THR A 138 2.51 10.92 -4.78
N ILE A 139 1.91 10.99 -5.96
CA ILE A 139 2.46 11.75 -7.08
C ILE A 139 1.48 12.85 -7.42
N ASP A 140 2.00 14.07 -7.53
CA ASP A 140 1.22 15.25 -7.86
C ASP A 140 1.66 15.80 -9.21
N ALA A 141 0.67 16.21 -10.01
CA ALA A 141 0.95 16.88 -11.27
C ALA A 141 1.48 18.29 -11.01
N PRO A 142 2.26 18.86 -11.94
CA PRO A 142 2.75 20.22 -11.77
C PRO A 142 1.61 21.22 -11.71
N SER A 143 1.80 22.23 -10.86
CA SER A 143 0.85 23.34 -10.80
C SER A 143 1.05 24.25 -12.01
N GLU A 144 -0.02 24.72 -12.54
CA GLU A 144 0.06 25.68 -13.65
C GLU A 144 0.06 27.10 -13.15
#